data_55950b0feb8d59a66a16d26007976613
#
_entry.id   55950b0feb8d59a66a16d26007976613
#
_cell.length_a   1.000
_cell.length_b   1.000
_cell.length_c   1.000
_cell.angle_alpha   90.00
_cell.angle_beta   90.00
_cell.angle_gamma   90.00
#
_symmetry.space_group_name_H-M   'P 1'
#
loop_
_entity.id
_entity.type
_entity.pdbx_description
1 polymer ?
#
loop_
_entity_poly.entity_id
_entity_poly.type
_entity_poly.pdbx_seq_one_letter_code
_entity_poly.pdbx_strand_id
1 'polypeptide(L)'
;MSARRFKPYPTYEDSGVEWLGEIPAHWKVSRVSEVTTLLNGYPFDSEYFVRGEGTPLVRIRDLNAVETEVNYIGPIVESAWIQSGDVIIGMDGDFNVSRWRGQRALLNQRMCCLRPRGATDSGFIAYLLPLPLQVINDLTYSTTVKHLSSVDVRKIRLGAPPEPEQRAIAAFLGRETARIDALVAKKERLIELLQEQRTALITRAVTKGLDPNVPMKDSGVEWLGEIPAHWEAKRHRR
;
A
#
# COMPACT_ATOMS: atom_id res chain seq x y z
N MET A 1 -23.50 -9.04 -4.00
CA MET A 1 -22.41 -10.05 -3.96
C MET A 1 -22.61 -10.87 -2.70
N SER A 2 -22.92 -12.16 -2.83
CA SER A 2 -23.08 -13.05 -1.68
C SER A 2 -21.73 -13.18 -0.98
N ALA A 3 -21.62 -12.67 0.25
CA ALA A 3 -20.47 -12.94 1.09
C ALA A 3 -20.33 -14.47 1.19
N ARG A 4 -19.22 -15.04 0.72
CA ARG A 4 -18.88 -16.43 0.99
C ARG A 4 -18.87 -16.58 2.50
N ARG A 5 -19.91 -17.19 3.07
CA ARG A 5 -19.95 -17.48 4.49
C ARG A 5 -18.82 -18.45 4.80
N PHE A 6 -17.81 -18.02 5.51
CA PHE A 6 -16.82 -18.90 6.09
C PHE A 6 -17.53 -19.90 7.01
N LYS A 7 -17.13 -21.17 6.96
CA LYS A 7 -17.61 -22.12 7.95
C LYS A 7 -16.95 -21.77 9.28
N PRO A 8 -17.70 -21.59 10.37
CA PRO A 8 -17.11 -21.36 11.68
C PRO A 8 -16.30 -22.59 12.11
N TYR A 9 -15.29 -22.36 12.93
CA TYR A 9 -14.58 -23.45 13.59
C TYR A 9 -15.47 -24.12 14.65
N PRO A 10 -15.20 -25.37 15.01
CA PRO A 10 -16.06 -26.10 15.95
C PRO A 10 -16.13 -25.46 17.33
N THR A 11 -15.01 -24.88 17.81
CA THR A 11 -14.90 -24.27 19.13
C THR A 11 -14.01 -23.03 19.07
N TYR A 12 -14.33 -22.06 19.92
CA TYR A 12 -13.57 -20.83 20.11
C TYR A 12 -13.26 -20.67 21.59
N GLU A 13 -12.20 -19.94 21.90
CA GLU A 13 -11.80 -19.56 23.24
C GLU A 13 -11.35 -18.10 23.29
N ASP A 14 -11.47 -17.47 24.45
CA ASP A 14 -10.96 -16.11 24.65
C ASP A 14 -9.42 -16.11 24.54
N SER A 15 -8.89 -15.29 23.66
CA SER A 15 -7.45 -15.13 23.48
C SER A 15 -6.75 -14.43 24.65
N GLY A 16 -7.50 -13.78 25.54
CA GLY A 16 -6.97 -12.87 26.56
C GLY A 16 -6.25 -11.64 25.97
N VAL A 17 -6.59 -11.28 24.73
CA VAL A 17 -6.05 -10.12 24.02
C VAL A 17 -7.22 -9.30 23.46
N GLU A 18 -7.41 -8.08 23.97
CA GLU A 18 -8.59 -7.26 23.72
C GLU A 18 -8.90 -7.05 22.22
N TRP A 19 -7.90 -6.71 21.42
CA TRP A 19 -8.10 -6.48 19.98
C TRP A 19 -8.33 -7.77 19.16
N LEU A 20 -7.95 -8.93 19.71
CA LEU A 20 -8.08 -10.23 19.03
C LEU A 20 -9.38 -10.95 19.39
N GLY A 21 -9.91 -10.75 20.61
CA GLY A 21 -11.14 -11.36 21.08
C GLY A 21 -11.05 -12.89 21.15
N GLU A 22 -12.11 -13.57 20.69
CA GLU A 22 -12.16 -15.03 20.60
C GLU A 22 -11.39 -15.54 19.39
N ILE A 23 -10.62 -16.61 19.57
CA ILE A 23 -9.88 -17.30 18.51
C ILE A 23 -10.33 -18.78 18.46
N PRO A 24 -10.14 -19.48 17.33
CA PRO A 24 -10.35 -20.94 17.28
C PRO A 24 -9.50 -21.63 18.37
N ALA A 25 -10.11 -22.54 19.13
CA ALA A 25 -9.49 -23.16 20.31
C ALA A 25 -8.18 -23.94 20.02
N HIS A 26 -7.91 -24.29 18.76
CA HIS A 26 -6.66 -24.95 18.35
C HIS A 26 -5.54 -23.95 17.96
N TRP A 27 -5.84 -22.64 17.95
CA TRP A 27 -4.82 -21.61 17.71
C TRP A 27 -4.05 -21.33 19.01
N LYS A 28 -2.83 -20.82 18.88
CA LYS A 28 -2.02 -20.38 20.01
C LYS A 28 -1.86 -18.87 20.00
N VAL A 29 -1.92 -18.26 21.15
CA VAL A 29 -1.53 -16.85 21.29
C VAL A 29 -0.01 -16.79 21.47
N SER A 30 0.66 -16.07 20.58
CA SER A 30 2.12 -15.89 20.59
C SER A 30 2.49 -14.41 20.49
N ARG A 31 3.67 -14.05 20.96
CA ARG A 31 4.24 -12.72 20.72
C ARG A 31 4.95 -12.68 19.37
N VAL A 32 4.97 -11.52 18.72
CA VAL A 32 5.77 -11.30 17.50
C VAL A 32 7.21 -11.73 17.72
N SER A 33 7.81 -11.42 18.88
CA SER A 33 9.18 -11.82 19.21
C SER A 33 9.42 -13.33 19.33
N GLU A 34 8.38 -14.13 19.49
CA GLU A 34 8.47 -15.59 19.57
C GLU A 34 8.49 -16.24 18.19
N VAL A 35 7.78 -15.65 17.23
CA VAL A 35 7.59 -16.21 15.89
C VAL A 35 8.40 -15.49 14.79
N THR A 36 9.06 -14.37 15.12
CA THR A 36 9.90 -13.60 14.19
C THR A 36 11.21 -13.15 14.81
N THR A 37 12.19 -12.84 13.96
CA THR A 37 13.39 -12.07 14.33
C THR A 37 13.17 -10.63 13.86
N LEU A 38 13.29 -9.67 14.78
CA LEU A 38 13.19 -8.24 14.46
C LEU A 38 14.58 -7.67 14.16
N LEU A 39 14.71 -7.03 13.02
CA LEU A 39 15.87 -6.26 12.57
C LEU A 39 15.46 -4.80 12.46
N ASN A 40 16.27 -3.90 13.00
CA ASN A 40 16.06 -2.45 12.82
C ASN A 40 16.77 -1.95 11.56
N GLY A 41 16.17 -0.98 10.89
CA GLY A 41 16.85 -0.24 9.84
C GLY A 41 18.00 0.60 10.40
N TYR A 42 18.94 0.95 9.52
CA TYR A 42 20.15 1.71 9.88
C TYR A 42 20.12 3.13 9.29
N PRO A 43 20.62 4.15 10.00
CA PRO A 43 20.68 5.52 9.49
C PRO A 43 21.84 5.69 8.50
N PHE A 44 21.61 5.24 7.26
CA PHE A 44 22.56 5.40 6.18
C PHE A 44 22.71 6.88 5.82
N ASP A 45 23.96 7.31 5.57
CA ASP A 45 24.27 8.67 5.20
C ASP A 45 23.78 9.01 3.79
N SER A 46 22.99 10.07 3.69
CA SER A 46 22.38 10.51 2.44
C SER A 46 23.36 10.99 1.38
N GLU A 47 24.60 11.33 1.76
CA GLU A 47 25.66 11.67 0.81
C GLU A 47 25.99 10.52 -0.16
N TYR A 48 25.73 9.26 0.27
CA TYR A 48 25.94 8.06 -0.56
C TYR A 48 24.70 7.59 -1.27
N PHE A 49 23.60 8.36 -1.28
CA PHE A 49 22.38 8.02 -2.01
C PHE A 49 22.52 8.39 -3.47
N VAL A 50 22.34 7.39 -4.36
CA VAL A 50 22.46 7.57 -5.80
C VAL A 50 21.25 7.03 -6.53
N ARG A 51 21.03 7.49 -7.76
CA ARG A 51 20.12 6.87 -8.71
C ARG A 51 20.96 6.07 -9.71
N GLY A 52 20.57 4.83 -9.97
CA GLY A 52 21.30 3.95 -10.89
C GLY A 52 22.09 2.86 -10.16
N GLU A 53 23.38 2.70 -10.44
CA GLU A 53 24.19 1.65 -9.84
C GLU A 53 24.39 1.80 -8.33
N GLY A 54 24.42 0.66 -7.62
CA GLY A 54 24.58 0.61 -6.17
C GLY A 54 23.72 -0.47 -5.52
N THR A 55 23.75 -0.52 -4.19
CA THR A 55 22.93 -1.44 -3.40
C THR A 55 21.55 -0.83 -3.17
N PRO A 56 20.44 -1.50 -3.50
CA PRO A 56 19.10 -0.99 -3.25
C PRO A 56 18.89 -0.62 -1.78
N LEU A 57 18.33 0.58 -1.53
CA LEU A 57 18.07 1.10 -0.20
C LEU A 57 16.57 1.37 -0.02
N VAL A 58 15.92 0.54 0.80
CA VAL A 58 14.49 0.68 1.10
C VAL A 58 14.29 1.75 2.16
N ARG A 59 13.48 2.76 1.82
CA ARG A 59 13.05 3.85 2.71
C ARG A 59 11.54 3.74 2.95
N ILE A 60 11.02 4.49 3.91
CA ILE A 60 9.59 4.42 4.28
C ILE A 60 8.64 4.65 3.10
N ARG A 61 9.03 5.45 2.10
CA ARG A 61 8.25 5.69 0.88
C ARG A 61 8.26 4.52 -0.10
N ASP A 62 9.23 3.60 0.02
CA ASP A 62 9.39 2.45 -0.86
C ASP A 62 8.67 1.19 -0.32
N LEU A 63 7.94 1.30 0.82
CA LEU A 63 7.31 0.17 1.52
C LEU A 63 6.44 -0.72 0.61
N ASN A 64 5.69 -0.13 -0.31
CA ASN A 64 4.80 -0.85 -1.22
C ASN A 64 5.38 -1.04 -2.63
N ALA A 65 6.62 -0.63 -2.85
CA ALA A 65 7.31 -0.75 -4.13
C ALA A 65 8.00 -2.12 -4.28
N VAL A 66 8.26 -2.53 -5.51
CA VAL A 66 9.10 -3.70 -5.84
C VAL A 66 10.55 -3.28 -6.03
N GLU A 67 10.76 -2.03 -6.46
CA GLU A 67 12.07 -1.42 -6.67
C GLU A 67 12.23 -0.20 -5.77
N THR A 68 13.47 0.08 -5.39
CA THR A 68 13.80 1.26 -4.57
C THR A 68 14.04 2.47 -5.46
N GLU A 69 13.64 3.65 -4.99
CA GLU A 69 13.88 4.91 -5.71
C GLU A 69 15.38 5.29 -5.72
N VAL A 70 16.11 4.86 -4.68
CA VAL A 70 17.54 5.14 -4.54
C VAL A 70 18.32 3.87 -4.22
N ASN A 71 19.58 3.89 -4.59
CA ASN A 71 20.60 2.92 -4.23
C ASN A 71 21.65 3.57 -3.32
N TYR A 72 22.44 2.75 -2.66
CA TYR A 72 23.48 3.15 -1.71
C TYR A 72 24.86 2.67 -2.18
N ILE A 73 25.85 3.56 -2.14
CA ILE A 73 27.25 3.28 -2.54
C ILE A 73 28.25 3.43 -1.40
N GLY A 74 27.79 3.74 -0.18
CA GLY A 74 28.65 3.87 0.99
C GLY A 74 28.91 2.54 1.72
N PRO A 75 29.48 2.60 2.92
CA PRO A 75 29.79 1.42 3.72
C PRO A 75 28.54 0.61 4.08
N ILE A 76 28.58 -0.69 3.83
CA ILE A 76 27.46 -1.62 4.09
C ILE A 76 27.43 -2.02 5.57
N VAL A 77 26.22 -2.06 6.15
CA VAL A 77 25.97 -2.55 7.50
C VAL A 77 25.21 -3.88 7.40
N GLU A 78 25.86 -4.97 7.78
CA GLU A 78 25.35 -6.34 7.60
C GLU A 78 24.02 -6.59 8.32
N SER A 79 23.78 -5.95 9.46
CA SER A 79 22.52 -6.12 10.21
C SER A 79 21.32 -5.43 9.56
N ALA A 80 21.52 -4.60 8.53
CA ALA A 80 20.47 -3.87 7.84
C ALA A 80 19.96 -4.56 6.56
N TRP A 81 20.45 -5.74 6.23
CA TRP A 81 20.00 -6.47 5.06
C TRP A 81 18.61 -7.07 5.22
N ILE A 82 17.78 -6.82 4.21
CA ILE A 82 16.48 -7.48 4.01
C ILE A 82 16.47 -8.27 2.70
N GLN A 83 15.56 -9.22 2.63
CA GLN A 83 15.38 -10.09 1.47
C GLN A 83 13.90 -10.28 1.12
N SER A 84 13.62 -10.77 -0.07
CA SER A 84 12.26 -11.07 -0.50
C SER A 84 11.56 -12.01 0.48
N GLY A 85 10.34 -11.66 0.86
CA GLY A 85 9.55 -12.38 1.87
C GLY A 85 9.64 -11.80 3.29
N ASP A 86 10.61 -10.95 3.60
CA ASP A 86 10.65 -10.24 4.88
C ASP A 86 9.45 -9.29 5.01
N VAL A 87 8.95 -9.12 6.23
CA VAL A 87 7.84 -8.19 6.53
C VAL A 87 8.41 -6.90 7.08
N ILE A 88 8.17 -5.79 6.40
CA ILE A 88 8.69 -4.47 6.75
C ILE A 88 7.59 -3.62 7.36
N ILE A 89 7.92 -2.90 8.43
CA ILE A 89 7.02 -1.97 9.12
C ILE A 89 7.64 -0.58 9.09
N GLY A 90 6.88 0.42 8.62
CA GLY A 90 7.20 1.82 8.81
C GLY A 90 6.93 2.23 10.25
N MET A 91 7.91 2.83 10.92
CA MET A 91 7.82 3.17 12.35
C MET A 91 7.36 4.60 12.61
N ASP A 92 7.09 5.37 11.56
CA ASP A 92 6.58 6.74 11.65
C ASP A 92 5.22 6.86 10.93
N GLY A 93 4.36 7.73 11.42
CA GLY A 93 3.04 8.01 10.82
C GLY A 93 2.02 6.89 11.05
N ASP A 94 1.55 6.24 9.98
CA ASP A 94 0.46 5.26 10.04
C ASP A 94 0.91 3.82 10.34
N PHE A 95 2.19 3.60 10.60
CA PHE A 95 2.77 2.29 10.88
C PHE A 95 2.45 1.23 9.82
N ASN A 96 2.59 1.62 8.56
CA ASN A 96 2.27 0.76 7.42
C ASN A 96 3.12 -0.50 7.38
N VAL A 97 2.50 -1.61 6.96
CA VAL A 97 3.13 -2.94 6.84
C VAL A 97 3.19 -3.34 5.38
N SER A 98 4.32 -3.88 4.95
CA SER A 98 4.46 -4.47 3.63
C SER A 98 5.32 -5.74 3.68
N ARG A 99 4.98 -6.72 2.85
CA ARG A 99 5.86 -7.85 2.59
C ARG A 99 6.79 -7.47 1.44
N TRP A 100 8.09 -7.43 1.72
CA TRP A 100 9.09 -7.09 0.70
C TRP A 100 9.07 -8.11 -0.44
N ARG A 101 8.95 -7.62 -1.67
CA ARG A 101 8.88 -8.43 -2.89
C ARG A 101 10.07 -8.20 -3.82
N GLY A 102 10.88 -7.18 -3.53
CA GLY A 102 12.06 -6.83 -4.30
C GLY A 102 13.24 -7.75 -4.04
N GLN A 103 14.34 -7.43 -4.69
CA GLN A 103 15.64 -8.11 -4.47
C GLN A 103 16.20 -7.81 -3.08
N ARG A 104 17.34 -8.47 -2.73
CA ARG A 104 18.06 -8.16 -1.49
C ARG A 104 18.43 -6.69 -1.44
N ALA A 105 18.15 -6.02 -0.32
CA ALA A 105 18.27 -4.58 -0.17
C ALA A 105 18.69 -4.20 1.26
N LEU A 106 19.13 -2.96 1.43
CA LEU A 106 19.38 -2.37 2.73
C LEU A 106 18.10 -1.72 3.27
N LEU A 107 17.88 -1.79 4.58
CA LEU A 107 16.76 -1.17 5.27
C LEU A 107 17.21 0.12 5.94
N ASN A 108 16.64 1.25 5.53
CA ASN A 108 16.97 2.54 6.12
C ASN A 108 16.31 2.71 7.51
N GLN A 109 16.76 3.72 8.26
CA GLN A 109 16.20 4.10 9.56
C GLN A 109 14.68 4.35 9.49
N ARG A 110 14.02 4.37 10.65
CA ARG A 110 12.57 4.57 10.82
C ARG A 110 11.72 3.44 10.25
N MET A 111 12.32 2.29 10.07
CA MET A 111 11.66 1.04 9.73
C MET A 111 12.25 -0.11 10.53
N CYS A 112 11.45 -1.16 10.72
CA CYS A 112 11.95 -2.44 11.17
C CYS A 112 11.48 -3.55 10.22
N CYS A 113 12.23 -4.64 10.24
CA CYS A 113 11.94 -5.85 9.48
C CYS A 113 11.64 -6.99 10.44
N LEU A 114 10.59 -7.73 10.18
CA LEU A 114 10.27 -8.98 10.84
C LEU A 114 10.57 -10.14 9.89
N ARG A 115 11.54 -10.94 10.25
CA ARG A 115 11.89 -12.17 9.54
C ARG A 115 11.25 -13.35 10.25
N PRO A 116 10.30 -14.07 9.62
CA PRO A 116 9.65 -15.22 10.21
C PRO A 116 10.66 -16.30 10.64
N ARG A 117 10.35 -16.99 11.74
CA ARG A 117 11.13 -18.12 12.25
C ARG A 117 10.30 -19.41 12.26
N GLY A 118 10.99 -20.54 12.07
CA GLY A 118 10.37 -21.87 12.11
C GLY A 118 9.23 -22.00 11.09
N ALA A 119 8.09 -22.46 11.56
CA ALA A 119 6.89 -22.72 10.77
C ALA A 119 5.95 -21.50 10.64
N THR A 120 6.49 -20.28 10.61
CA THR A 120 5.70 -19.05 10.52
C THR A 120 5.66 -18.55 9.07
N ASP A 121 4.45 -18.32 8.53
CA ASP A 121 4.27 -17.78 7.18
C ASP A 121 4.36 -16.25 7.15
N SER A 122 5.22 -15.70 6.30
CA SER A 122 5.43 -14.25 6.20
C SER A 122 4.22 -13.50 5.64
N GLY A 123 3.46 -14.11 4.74
CA GLY A 123 2.24 -13.52 4.20
C GLY A 123 1.17 -13.43 5.27
N PHE A 124 1.04 -14.46 6.12
CA PHE A 124 0.12 -14.43 7.24
C PHE A 124 0.46 -13.31 8.22
N ILE A 125 1.73 -13.17 8.61
CA ILE A 125 2.19 -12.08 9.48
C ILE A 125 1.91 -10.71 8.87
N ALA A 126 2.16 -10.53 7.57
CA ALA A 126 1.92 -9.26 6.89
C ALA A 126 0.43 -8.86 6.88
N TYR A 127 -0.49 -9.82 6.78
CA TYR A 127 -1.93 -9.55 6.86
C TYR A 127 -2.45 -9.34 8.28
N LEU A 128 -1.81 -9.94 9.26
CA LEU A 128 -2.27 -9.87 10.65
C LEU A 128 -1.85 -8.57 11.35
N LEU A 129 -0.65 -8.07 11.06
CA LEU A 129 -0.06 -6.93 11.76
C LEU A 129 -0.77 -5.58 11.60
N PRO A 130 -1.41 -5.24 10.46
CA PRO A 130 -2.05 -3.93 10.31
C PRO A 130 -3.05 -3.59 11.43
N LEU A 131 -3.85 -4.56 11.87
CA LEU A 131 -4.86 -4.31 12.90
C LEU A 131 -4.26 -3.92 14.27
N PRO A 132 -3.36 -4.71 14.89
CA PRO A 132 -2.75 -4.31 16.16
C PRO A 132 -1.88 -3.05 16.04
N LEU A 133 -1.25 -2.79 14.91
CA LEU A 133 -0.49 -1.56 14.68
C LEU A 133 -1.39 -0.34 14.58
N GLN A 134 -2.57 -0.47 13.98
CA GLN A 134 -3.58 0.59 13.99
C GLN A 134 -4.06 0.89 15.40
N VAL A 135 -4.35 -0.13 16.21
CA VAL A 135 -4.72 0.07 17.63
C VAL A 135 -3.62 0.81 18.39
N ILE A 136 -2.36 0.43 18.22
CA ILE A 136 -1.22 1.13 18.83
C ILE A 136 -1.15 2.57 18.33
N ASN A 137 -1.34 2.81 17.03
CA ASN A 137 -1.32 4.12 16.42
C ASN A 137 -2.42 5.02 17.00
N ASP A 138 -3.64 4.51 17.13
CA ASP A 138 -4.80 5.24 17.64
C ASP A 138 -4.64 5.60 19.13
N LEU A 139 -3.98 4.74 19.90
CA LEU A 139 -3.67 4.99 21.31
C LEU A 139 -2.45 5.89 21.53
N THR A 140 -1.66 6.15 20.49
CA THR A 140 -0.47 7.00 20.59
C THR A 140 -0.87 8.47 20.46
N TYR A 141 -0.87 9.19 21.59
CA TYR A 141 -1.08 10.63 21.59
C TYR A 141 0.20 11.36 21.23
N SER A 142 0.22 12.05 20.10
CA SER A 142 1.32 12.91 19.67
C SER A 142 0.80 14.14 18.93
N THR A 143 1.37 15.28 19.24
CA THR A 143 1.08 16.56 18.55
C THR A 143 1.88 16.73 17.27
N THR A 144 2.84 15.85 17.01
CA THR A 144 3.72 15.88 15.85
C THR A 144 3.64 14.56 15.07
N VAL A 145 4.75 13.86 14.90
CA VAL A 145 4.80 12.57 14.21
C VAL A 145 4.75 11.44 15.24
N LYS A 146 3.79 10.52 15.06
CA LYS A 146 3.72 9.30 15.86
C LYS A 146 4.91 8.41 15.53
N HIS A 147 5.53 7.85 16.55
CA HIS A 147 6.67 6.96 16.41
C HIS A 147 6.41 5.63 17.11
N LEU A 148 6.58 4.53 16.37
CA LEU A 148 6.47 3.18 16.86
C LEU A 148 7.84 2.69 17.35
N SER A 149 7.92 2.12 18.55
CA SER A 149 9.15 1.51 19.01
C SER A 149 9.25 0.03 18.61
N SER A 150 10.46 -0.45 18.36
CA SER A 150 10.70 -1.88 18.10
C SER A 150 10.36 -2.76 19.32
N VAL A 151 10.36 -2.18 20.52
CA VAL A 151 9.93 -2.87 21.75
C VAL A 151 8.43 -3.13 21.71
N ASP A 152 7.63 -2.16 21.25
CA ASP A 152 6.18 -2.32 21.16
C ASP A 152 5.82 -3.34 20.09
N VAL A 153 6.49 -3.31 18.93
CA VAL A 153 6.32 -4.34 17.87
C VAL A 153 6.58 -5.74 18.41
N ARG A 154 7.66 -5.94 19.19
CA ARG A 154 8.01 -7.25 19.78
C ARG A 154 6.96 -7.78 20.75
N LYS A 155 6.24 -6.89 21.45
CA LYS A 155 5.23 -7.23 22.45
C LYS A 155 3.87 -7.55 21.84
N ILE A 156 3.61 -7.21 20.59
CA ILE A 156 2.33 -7.51 19.93
C ILE A 156 2.03 -8.99 20.08
N ARG A 157 0.85 -9.29 20.61
CA ARG A 157 0.31 -10.66 20.74
C ARG A 157 -0.58 -10.94 19.54
N LEU A 158 -0.49 -12.13 19.01
CA LEU A 158 -1.22 -12.54 17.81
C LEU A 158 -1.69 -14.00 17.92
N GLY A 159 -2.80 -14.30 17.24
CA GLY A 159 -3.29 -15.67 17.08
C GLY A 159 -2.44 -16.39 16.03
N ALA A 160 -1.85 -17.52 16.39
CA ALA A 160 -0.99 -18.31 15.53
C ALA A 160 -1.63 -19.68 15.25
N PRO A 161 -2.32 -19.84 14.09
CA PRO A 161 -2.76 -21.13 13.60
C PRO A 161 -1.59 -22.05 13.25
N PRO A 162 -1.83 -23.37 13.07
CA PRO A 162 -0.84 -24.24 12.48
C PRO A 162 -0.38 -23.74 11.10
N GLU A 163 0.89 -23.99 10.73
CA GLU A 163 1.51 -23.48 9.50
C GLU A 163 0.70 -23.72 8.23
N PRO A 164 0.11 -24.92 7.98
CA PRO A 164 -0.71 -25.13 6.79
C PRO A 164 -1.92 -24.18 6.72
N GLU A 165 -2.50 -23.86 7.86
CA GLU A 165 -3.62 -22.94 7.97
C GLU A 165 -3.18 -21.48 7.78
N GLN A 166 -2.04 -21.07 8.32
CA GLN A 166 -1.44 -19.76 8.04
C GLN A 166 -1.26 -19.54 6.54
N ARG A 167 -0.68 -20.52 5.84
CA ARG A 167 -0.49 -20.48 4.38
C ARG A 167 -1.83 -20.42 3.63
N ALA A 168 -2.82 -21.18 4.06
CA ALA A 168 -4.15 -21.18 3.43
C ALA A 168 -4.83 -19.80 3.58
N ILE A 169 -4.77 -19.22 4.78
CA ILE A 169 -5.29 -17.87 5.06
C ILE A 169 -4.55 -16.82 4.22
N ALA A 170 -3.22 -16.83 4.23
CA ALA A 170 -2.41 -15.89 3.47
C ALA A 170 -2.67 -15.99 1.95
N ALA A 171 -2.76 -17.21 1.42
CA ALA A 171 -3.08 -17.45 0.01
C ALA A 171 -4.49 -16.99 -0.36
N PHE A 172 -5.46 -17.21 0.51
CA PHE A 172 -6.83 -16.72 0.32
C PHE A 172 -6.87 -15.20 0.28
N LEU A 173 -6.31 -14.55 1.31
CA LEU A 173 -6.25 -13.08 1.40
C LEU A 173 -5.50 -12.48 0.22
N GLY A 174 -4.36 -13.07 -0.18
CA GLY A 174 -3.60 -12.61 -1.33
C GLY A 174 -4.39 -12.63 -2.65
N ARG A 175 -5.22 -13.65 -2.87
CA ARG A 175 -6.10 -13.70 -4.05
C ARG A 175 -7.22 -12.68 -3.99
N GLU A 176 -7.88 -12.53 -2.84
CA GLU A 176 -9.02 -11.60 -2.71
C GLU A 176 -8.56 -10.13 -2.73
N THR A 177 -7.45 -9.80 -2.07
CA THR A 177 -6.89 -8.44 -2.14
C THR A 177 -6.44 -8.09 -3.56
N ALA A 178 -5.70 -8.97 -4.25
CA ALA A 178 -5.31 -8.74 -5.63
C ALA A 178 -6.52 -8.56 -6.58
N ARG A 179 -7.63 -9.28 -6.33
CA ARG A 179 -8.87 -9.09 -7.08
C ARG A 179 -9.52 -7.73 -6.80
N ILE A 180 -9.50 -7.28 -5.55
CA ILE A 180 -10.00 -5.96 -5.16
C ILE A 180 -9.16 -4.87 -5.81
N ASP A 181 -7.82 -4.97 -5.72
CA ASP A 181 -6.89 -4.01 -6.30
C ASP A 181 -7.07 -3.88 -7.83
N ALA A 182 -7.23 -5.01 -8.52
CA ALA A 182 -7.52 -5.02 -9.95
C ALA A 182 -8.87 -4.36 -10.29
N LEU A 183 -9.88 -4.48 -9.41
CA LEU A 183 -11.16 -3.81 -9.59
C LEU A 183 -11.04 -2.30 -9.35
N VAL A 184 -10.29 -1.89 -8.32
CA VAL A 184 -10.00 -0.48 -8.03
C VAL A 184 -9.32 0.18 -9.24
N ALA A 185 -8.23 -0.41 -9.74
CA ALA A 185 -7.52 0.11 -10.90
C ALA A 185 -8.43 0.26 -12.16
N LYS A 186 -9.32 -0.72 -12.40
CA LYS A 186 -10.32 -0.62 -13.49
C LYS A 186 -11.30 0.53 -13.29
N LYS A 187 -11.72 0.77 -12.04
CA LYS A 187 -12.65 1.87 -11.73
C LYS A 187 -11.98 3.23 -11.86
N GLU A 188 -10.74 3.36 -11.43
CA GLU A 188 -9.94 4.58 -11.61
C GLU A 188 -9.79 4.91 -13.10
N ARG A 189 -9.43 3.91 -13.92
CA ARG A 189 -9.35 4.10 -15.38
C ARG A 189 -10.69 4.48 -16.02
N LEU A 190 -11.80 3.92 -15.54
CA LEU A 190 -13.13 4.31 -16.00
C LEU A 190 -13.46 5.77 -15.65
N ILE A 191 -13.09 6.22 -14.45
CA ILE A 191 -13.28 7.61 -14.03
C ILE A 191 -12.50 8.56 -14.94
N GLU A 192 -11.24 8.26 -15.26
CA GLU A 192 -10.43 9.04 -16.19
C GLU A 192 -11.11 9.18 -17.58
N LEU A 193 -11.54 8.05 -18.15
CA LEU A 193 -12.22 8.03 -19.46
C LEU A 193 -13.53 8.81 -19.44
N LEU A 194 -14.30 8.73 -18.37
CA LEU A 194 -15.54 9.51 -18.22
C LEU A 194 -15.26 11.01 -18.08
N GLN A 195 -14.17 11.41 -17.43
CA GLN A 195 -13.73 12.79 -17.34
C GLN A 195 -13.29 13.32 -18.71
N GLU A 196 -12.53 12.53 -19.48
CA GLU A 196 -12.15 12.85 -20.86
C GLU A 196 -13.40 13.01 -21.75
N GLN A 197 -14.33 12.05 -21.68
CA GLN A 197 -15.58 12.09 -22.45
C GLN A 197 -16.43 13.32 -22.09
N ARG A 198 -16.56 13.63 -20.78
CA ARG A 198 -17.26 14.82 -20.30
C ARG A 198 -16.65 16.10 -20.88
N THR A 199 -15.33 16.22 -20.83
CA THR A 199 -14.61 17.38 -21.36
C THR A 199 -14.80 17.50 -22.87
N ALA A 200 -14.64 16.41 -23.61
CA ALA A 200 -14.85 16.39 -25.06
C ALA A 200 -16.28 16.77 -25.43
N LEU A 201 -17.29 16.25 -24.71
CA LEU A 201 -18.71 16.58 -24.94
C LEU A 201 -18.98 18.07 -24.73
N ILE A 202 -18.51 18.62 -23.61
CA ILE A 202 -18.67 20.05 -23.29
C ILE A 202 -17.98 20.90 -24.35
N THR A 203 -16.71 20.60 -24.65
CA THR A 203 -15.94 21.35 -25.68
C THR A 203 -16.66 21.33 -27.03
N ARG A 204 -17.10 20.14 -27.46
CA ARG A 204 -17.86 20.02 -28.72
C ARG A 204 -19.14 20.85 -28.68
N ALA A 205 -19.93 20.74 -27.62
CA ALA A 205 -21.21 21.46 -27.53
C ALA A 205 -21.02 22.99 -27.56
N VAL A 206 -20.01 23.52 -26.88
CA VAL A 206 -19.78 24.97 -26.77
C VAL A 206 -18.98 25.55 -27.97
N THR A 207 -18.32 24.71 -28.77
CA THR A 207 -17.54 25.16 -29.94
C THR A 207 -18.18 24.78 -31.28
N LYS A 208 -18.86 23.64 -31.36
CA LYS A 208 -19.44 23.07 -32.59
C LYS A 208 -20.97 23.04 -32.60
N GLY A 209 -21.61 23.32 -31.46
CA GLY A 209 -23.06 23.21 -31.29
C GLY A 209 -23.54 21.77 -31.09
N LEU A 210 -24.87 21.61 -31.03
CA LEU A 210 -25.49 20.31 -30.74
C LEU A 210 -25.88 19.54 -32.02
N ASP A 211 -26.09 20.22 -33.13
CA ASP A 211 -26.45 19.59 -34.40
C ASP A 211 -25.17 19.31 -35.21
N PRO A 212 -24.85 18.04 -35.52
CA PRO A 212 -23.66 17.68 -36.27
C PRO A 212 -23.76 17.99 -37.77
N ASN A 213 -24.95 18.33 -38.30
CA ASN A 213 -25.21 18.53 -39.73
C ASN A 213 -25.21 20.00 -40.13
N VAL A 214 -24.98 20.93 -39.21
CA VAL A 214 -24.92 22.36 -39.57
C VAL A 214 -23.68 22.67 -40.42
N PRO A 215 -23.76 23.54 -41.41
CA PRO A 215 -22.59 24.04 -42.13
C PRO A 215 -21.62 24.72 -41.16
N MET A 216 -20.33 24.47 -41.33
CA MET A 216 -19.25 25.03 -40.51
C MET A 216 -18.53 26.14 -41.26
N LYS A 217 -17.93 27.09 -40.52
CA LYS A 217 -17.03 28.12 -41.06
C LYS A 217 -15.83 28.31 -40.12
N ASP A 218 -14.73 28.78 -40.69
CA ASP A 218 -13.59 29.19 -39.89
C ASP A 218 -13.96 30.34 -38.95
N SER A 219 -13.64 30.21 -37.66
CA SER A 219 -13.90 31.26 -36.67
C SER A 219 -12.94 32.44 -36.75
N GLY A 220 -11.80 32.29 -37.44
CA GLY A 220 -10.69 33.23 -37.41
C GLY A 220 -9.90 33.25 -36.08
N VAL A 221 -10.11 32.26 -35.22
CA VAL A 221 -9.46 32.12 -33.90
C VAL A 221 -8.79 30.74 -33.84
N GLU A 222 -7.47 30.71 -33.84
CA GLU A 222 -6.64 29.49 -33.97
C GLU A 222 -7.05 28.36 -33.01
N TRP A 223 -7.24 28.66 -31.71
CA TRP A 223 -7.61 27.63 -30.73
C TRP A 223 -9.07 27.15 -30.84
N LEU A 224 -9.95 27.91 -31.47
CA LEU A 224 -11.37 27.58 -31.61
C LEU A 224 -11.65 26.81 -32.91
N GLY A 225 -10.88 27.07 -33.99
CA GLY A 225 -11.01 26.43 -35.28
C GLY A 225 -12.36 26.75 -35.94
N GLU A 226 -13.03 25.74 -36.50
CA GLU A 226 -14.34 25.91 -37.13
C GLU A 226 -15.49 26.00 -36.13
N ILE A 227 -16.48 26.87 -36.44
CA ILE A 227 -17.74 27.06 -35.69
C ILE A 227 -18.95 26.91 -36.63
N PRO A 228 -20.16 26.68 -36.13
CA PRO A 228 -21.39 26.73 -36.94
C PRO A 228 -21.50 28.01 -37.72
N ALA A 229 -21.86 27.92 -39.01
CA ALA A 229 -21.86 29.07 -39.94
C ALA A 229 -22.74 30.23 -39.46
N HIS A 230 -23.79 29.95 -38.67
CA HIS A 230 -24.69 30.96 -38.11
C HIS A 230 -24.16 31.60 -36.82
N TRP A 231 -23.01 31.13 -36.27
CA TRP A 231 -22.41 31.71 -35.05
C TRP A 231 -21.45 32.85 -35.44
N GLU A 232 -21.23 33.78 -34.49
CA GLU A 232 -20.28 34.87 -34.61
C GLU A 232 -19.24 34.79 -33.48
N ALA A 233 -17.96 34.86 -33.83
CA ALA A 233 -16.89 35.01 -32.86
C ALA A 233 -16.77 36.47 -32.42
N LYS A 234 -17.06 36.79 -31.18
CA LYS A 234 -16.95 38.17 -30.62
C LYS A 234 -15.82 38.23 -29.58
N ARG A 235 -15.00 39.28 -29.67
CA ARG A 235 -14.02 39.59 -28.62
C ARG A 235 -14.75 40.07 -27.38
N HIS A 236 -14.42 39.50 -26.23
CA HIS A 236 -14.84 40.04 -24.94
C HIS A 236 -14.21 41.43 -24.79
N ARG A 237 -15.01 42.50 -24.75
CA ARG A 237 -14.51 43.84 -24.38
C ARG A 237 -14.35 43.87 -22.87
N ARG A 238 -13.16 44.23 -22.41
CA ARG A 238 -12.88 44.56 -20.99
C ARG A 238 -13.59 45.85 -20.62
#